data_ad0d563d87c61a4526a3305d5981f38d
#
_entry.id   ad0d563d87c61a4526a3305d5981f38d
#
_cell.length_a   1.000
_cell.length_b   1.000
_cell.length_c   1.000
_cell.angle_alpha   90.00
_cell.angle_beta   90.00
_cell.angle_gamma   90.00
#
_symmetry.space_group_name_H-M   'P 1'
#
loop_
_entity.id
_entity.type
_entity.pdbx_description
1 polymer ?
#
loop_
_entity_poly.entity_id
_entity_poly.type
_entity_poly.pdbx_seq_one_letter_code
_entity_poly.pdbx_strand_id
1 'polypeptide(L)'
;MDKRISFYVSRKNLLTWLAALCLVGSAIIRIAFCGKGADTKTVWFQIVLPVAACLIYVLILLFDGKEHFYRTAVPAYLLAIYYGVKIAAGYSAAIVIFACWVAYFAIAWFYSHTVSGKFKSSILLLLLLCAGLSVLLYTHRVQIRARDWNALCRVLPDMLFLLGGIFAMLAMRPYLDGKYHPTWGDRPDGRKLRSLDPIQVVANYIMPNRNGASNCVHDTIEITNMERYIREKRKQGLTGFGITHVFLAAYVRAVAKYPAVNRFLSGQQVYTRDDDIQFCMVVKSEMATDGEESITKLHLKPTDTAEDVYNKLNAEVERIKSQPVGGSDFDKVAKLLSFIPGVLFRFTVWLLRLLDYFGLLPKFLLEVSPFHASIFFTSMGSLGIPPVVHHLYDFGNMPVFCSFGCKRHENEVLDDGTVVRRKYVDYTFNTDERICDGFYFATVLKYLKKFLAHPERLDDPPEEVVRDIE
;
A
#
# COMPACT_ATOMS: atom_id res chain seq x y z
N MET A 1 1.35 25.53 -11.58
CA MET A 1 1.91 24.16 -11.68
C MET A 1 2.40 23.79 -10.29
N ASP A 2 1.88 22.75 -9.69
CA ASP A 2 2.19 22.37 -8.30
C ASP A 2 3.69 22.06 -8.18
N LYS A 3 4.37 22.56 -7.14
CA LYS A 3 5.79 22.31 -6.87
C LYS A 3 6.13 20.80 -6.87
N ARG A 4 5.18 19.95 -6.49
CA ARG A 4 5.30 18.49 -6.48
C ARG A 4 5.40 17.92 -7.89
N ILE A 5 4.56 18.36 -8.82
CA ILE A 5 4.62 17.95 -10.23
C ILE A 5 5.96 18.33 -10.82
N SER A 6 6.47 19.53 -10.54
CA SER A 6 7.77 19.99 -11.04
C SER A 6 8.94 19.15 -10.51
N PHE A 7 8.92 18.75 -9.23
CA PHE A 7 9.94 17.88 -8.65
C PHE A 7 9.94 16.48 -9.29
N TYR A 8 8.78 15.90 -9.49
CA TYR A 8 8.67 14.58 -10.14
C TYR A 8 9.11 14.61 -11.60
N VAL A 9 8.71 15.60 -12.36
CA VAL A 9 9.16 15.78 -13.75
C VAL A 9 10.68 15.95 -13.81
N SER A 10 11.27 16.75 -12.89
CA SER A 10 12.71 16.95 -12.82
C SER A 10 13.47 15.65 -12.53
N ARG A 11 13.03 14.87 -11.53
CA ARG A 11 13.66 13.58 -11.19
C ARG A 11 13.53 12.56 -12.32
N LYS A 12 12.39 12.50 -13.01
CA LYS A 12 12.21 11.65 -14.19
C LYS A 12 13.23 12.00 -15.27
N ASN A 13 13.33 13.27 -15.57
CA ASN A 13 14.26 13.71 -16.60
C ASN A 13 15.69 13.32 -16.24
N LEU A 14 16.16 13.54 -15.01
CA LEU A 14 17.49 13.15 -14.58
C LEU A 14 17.75 11.66 -14.75
N LEU A 15 16.88 10.79 -14.21
CA LEU A 15 17.05 9.34 -14.30
C LEU A 15 16.94 8.82 -15.75
N THR A 16 16.07 9.43 -16.56
CA THR A 16 15.95 9.10 -17.99
C THR A 16 17.20 9.49 -18.74
N TRP A 17 17.78 10.66 -18.49
CA TRP A 17 19.04 11.08 -19.07
C TRP A 17 20.23 10.22 -18.63
N LEU A 18 20.30 9.84 -17.35
CA LEU A 18 21.32 8.90 -16.85
C LEU A 18 21.20 7.53 -17.53
N ALA A 19 20.00 7.02 -17.72
CA ALA A 19 19.76 5.79 -18.47
C ALA A 19 20.24 5.91 -19.91
N ALA A 20 19.87 7.00 -20.61
CA ALA A 20 20.28 7.26 -21.98
C ALA A 20 21.81 7.38 -22.11
N LEU A 21 22.47 8.11 -21.20
CA LEU A 21 23.94 8.24 -21.17
C LEU A 21 24.64 6.90 -20.99
N CYS A 22 24.15 6.06 -20.08
CA CYS A 22 24.71 4.72 -19.88
C CYS A 22 24.56 3.85 -21.14
N LEU A 23 23.40 3.89 -21.80
CA LEU A 23 23.14 3.11 -23.01
C LEU A 23 23.95 3.60 -24.21
N VAL A 24 24.03 4.91 -24.42
CA VAL A 24 24.84 5.52 -25.46
C VAL A 24 26.33 5.25 -25.20
N GLY A 25 26.78 5.41 -23.94
CA GLY A 25 28.17 5.07 -23.55
C GLY A 25 28.50 3.60 -23.79
N SER A 26 27.57 2.67 -23.48
CA SER A 26 27.71 1.25 -23.82
C SER A 26 27.90 1.03 -25.32
N ALA A 27 27.10 1.68 -26.17
CA ALA A 27 27.18 1.57 -27.62
C ALA A 27 28.52 2.11 -28.16
N ILE A 28 28.95 3.28 -27.72
CA ILE A 28 30.20 3.93 -28.14
C ILE A 28 31.40 3.05 -27.78
N ILE A 29 31.48 2.56 -26.53
CA ILE A 29 32.62 1.73 -26.09
C ILE A 29 32.64 0.40 -26.84
N ARG A 30 31.50 -0.19 -27.18
CA ARG A 30 31.46 -1.40 -28.02
C ARG A 30 32.03 -1.17 -29.39
N ILE A 31 31.64 -0.09 -30.04
CA ILE A 31 32.17 0.27 -31.38
C ILE A 31 33.68 0.51 -31.31
N ALA A 32 34.15 1.20 -30.27
CA ALA A 32 35.57 1.59 -30.15
C ALA A 32 36.50 0.41 -29.81
N PHE A 33 36.07 -0.50 -28.95
CA PHE A 33 36.97 -1.51 -28.35
C PHE A 33 36.64 -2.96 -28.70
N CYS A 34 35.41 -3.30 -29.09
CA CYS A 34 35.04 -4.68 -29.37
C CYS A 34 35.19 -5.10 -30.84
N GLY A 35 35.43 -4.16 -31.75
CA GLY A 35 35.46 -4.40 -33.20
C GLY A 35 36.86 -4.66 -33.83
N LYS A 36 37.92 -4.40 -33.09
CA LYS A 36 39.27 -4.52 -33.64
C LYS A 36 39.70 -6.00 -33.78
N GLY A 37 39.87 -6.46 -35.01
CA GLY A 37 40.35 -7.82 -35.29
C GLY A 37 39.31 -8.94 -35.14
N ALA A 38 38.04 -8.60 -35.06
CA ALA A 38 36.93 -9.57 -34.89
C ALA A 38 36.47 -10.11 -36.26
N ASP A 39 36.11 -11.39 -36.33
CA ASP A 39 35.45 -12.00 -37.48
C ASP A 39 34.02 -11.44 -37.66
N THR A 40 33.46 -11.65 -38.85
CA THR A 40 32.13 -11.09 -39.21
C THR A 40 31.02 -11.50 -38.23
N LYS A 41 31.04 -12.74 -37.70
CA LYS A 41 30.08 -13.22 -36.73
C LYS A 41 30.20 -12.46 -35.40
N THR A 42 31.42 -12.28 -34.91
CA THR A 42 31.72 -11.55 -33.68
C THR A 42 31.30 -10.08 -33.79
N VAL A 43 31.49 -9.44 -34.94
CA VAL A 43 31.06 -8.06 -35.20
C VAL A 43 29.52 -7.96 -35.10
N TRP A 44 28.79 -8.85 -35.73
CA TRP A 44 27.34 -8.86 -35.67
C TRP A 44 26.82 -9.04 -34.24
N PHE A 45 27.34 -10.01 -33.52
CA PHE A 45 26.81 -10.40 -32.21
C PHE A 45 27.32 -9.52 -31.05
N GLN A 46 28.54 -9.00 -31.14
CA GLN A 46 29.08 -8.17 -30.04
C GLN A 46 28.93 -6.68 -30.26
N ILE A 47 28.67 -6.22 -31.48
CA ILE A 47 28.53 -4.79 -31.79
C ILE A 47 27.17 -4.49 -32.35
N VAL A 48 26.79 -5.03 -33.51
CA VAL A 48 25.59 -4.57 -34.24
C VAL A 48 24.34 -4.80 -33.45
N LEU A 49 24.10 -6.00 -32.96
CA LEU A 49 22.88 -6.31 -32.16
C LEU A 49 22.81 -5.55 -30.84
N PRO A 50 23.87 -5.50 -30.00
CA PRO A 50 23.83 -4.72 -28.77
C PRO A 50 23.68 -3.21 -28.98
N VAL A 51 24.33 -2.66 -30.02
CA VAL A 51 24.19 -1.24 -30.36
C VAL A 51 22.78 -0.94 -30.84
N ALA A 52 22.20 -1.77 -31.70
CA ALA A 52 20.81 -1.65 -32.12
C ALA A 52 19.85 -1.73 -30.90
N ALA A 53 20.09 -2.67 -29.97
CA ALA A 53 19.34 -2.78 -28.74
C ALA A 53 19.42 -1.52 -27.86
N CYS A 54 20.64 -0.96 -27.72
CA CYS A 54 20.83 0.31 -27.00
C CYS A 54 20.05 1.46 -27.63
N LEU A 55 20.12 1.60 -28.95
CA LEU A 55 19.44 2.65 -29.70
C LEU A 55 17.90 2.52 -29.58
N ILE A 56 17.37 1.32 -29.79
CA ILE A 56 15.92 1.05 -29.64
C ILE A 56 15.48 1.38 -28.22
N TYR A 57 16.27 1.01 -27.22
CA TYR A 57 15.94 1.29 -25.82
C TYR A 57 15.95 2.80 -25.51
N VAL A 58 16.93 3.54 -26.03
CA VAL A 58 16.98 5.01 -25.90
C VAL A 58 15.77 5.65 -26.57
N LEU A 59 15.38 5.20 -27.77
CA LEU A 59 14.20 5.69 -28.45
C LEU A 59 12.92 5.42 -27.62
N ILE A 60 12.75 4.21 -27.07
CA ILE A 60 11.62 3.90 -26.19
C ILE A 60 11.61 4.80 -24.95
N LEU A 61 12.76 5.05 -24.33
CA LEU A 61 12.85 5.92 -23.15
C LEU A 61 12.47 7.38 -23.45
N LEU A 62 12.83 7.88 -24.63
CA LEU A 62 12.56 9.27 -25.02
C LEU A 62 11.14 9.49 -25.52
N PHE A 63 10.58 8.54 -26.27
CA PHE A 63 9.31 8.70 -26.96
C PHE A 63 8.11 8.01 -26.28
N ASP A 64 8.36 7.03 -25.39
CA ASP A 64 7.27 6.34 -24.70
C ASP A 64 6.69 7.19 -23.57
N GLY A 65 5.53 7.77 -23.87
CA GLY A 65 4.77 8.57 -22.89
C GLY A 65 3.68 7.80 -22.16
N LYS A 66 3.23 6.63 -22.63
CA LYS A 66 1.89 6.16 -22.26
C LYS A 66 1.79 4.80 -21.55
N GLU A 67 2.71 3.84 -21.69
CA GLU A 67 2.50 2.51 -21.12
C GLU A 67 3.72 1.93 -20.37
N HIS A 68 3.55 1.67 -19.07
CA HIS A 68 4.58 1.04 -18.24
C HIS A 68 5.01 -0.35 -18.72
N PHE A 69 4.11 -1.09 -19.37
CA PHE A 69 4.38 -2.44 -19.83
C PHE A 69 5.49 -2.48 -20.88
N TYR A 70 5.43 -1.59 -21.86
CA TYR A 70 6.47 -1.53 -22.90
C TYR A 70 7.83 -1.12 -22.34
N ARG A 71 7.86 -0.27 -21.32
CA ARG A 71 9.11 0.11 -20.65
C ARG A 71 9.77 -1.03 -19.91
N THR A 72 9.01 -2.02 -19.46
CA THR A 72 9.53 -3.18 -18.72
C THR A 72 9.74 -4.41 -19.60
N ALA A 73 8.83 -4.66 -20.52
CA ALA A 73 8.84 -5.86 -21.34
C ALA A 73 9.85 -5.79 -22.49
N VAL A 74 9.88 -4.68 -23.25
CA VAL A 74 10.78 -4.55 -24.41
C VAL A 74 12.26 -4.56 -24.01
N PRO A 75 12.72 -3.82 -22.97
CA PRO A 75 14.09 -3.94 -22.49
C PRO A 75 14.44 -5.35 -22.05
N ALA A 76 13.54 -6.05 -21.40
CA ALA A 76 13.74 -7.43 -20.99
C ALA A 76 13.92 -8.37 -22.20
N TYR A 77 13.11 -8.21 -23.24
CA TYR A 77 13.27 -8.95 -24.50
C TYR A 77 14.64 -8.70 -25.14
N LEU A 78 15.04 -7.45 -25.29
CA LEU A 78 16.31 -7.08 -25.87
C LEU A 78 17.49 -7.65 -25.08
N LEU A 79 17.41 -7.61 -23.74
CA LEU A 79 18.42 -8.20 -22.87
C LEU A 79 18.43 -9.73 -22.95
N ALA A 80 17.28 -10.40 -23.01
CA ALA A 80 17.19 -11.85 -23.17
C ALA A 80 17.81 -12.30 -24.51
N ILE A 81 17.49 -11.61 -25.61
CA ILE A 81 18.10 -11.88 -26.93
C ILE A 81 19.61 -11.68 -26.86
N TYR A 82 20.07 -10.57 -26.28
CA TYR A 82 21.49 -10.25 -26.19
C TYR A 82 22.27 -11.31 -25.38
N TYR A 83 21.76 -11.72 -24.20
CA TYR A 83 22.45 -12.74 -23.40
C TYR A 83 22.31 -14.14 -23.98
N GLY A 84 21.20 -14.45 -24.67
CA GLY A 84 21.06 -15.70 -25.43
C GLY A 84 22.10 -15.82 -26.52
N VAL A 85 22.35 -14.73 -27.22
CA VAL A 85 23.44 -14.67 -28.23
C VAL A 85 24.82 -14.84 -27.59
N LYS A 86 25.09 -14.24 -26.43
CA LYS A 86 26.33 -14.46 -25.68
C LYS A 86 26.55 -15.91 -25.26
N ILE A 87 25.48 -16.64 -24.92
CA ILE A 87 25.55 -18.08 -24.65
C ILE A 87 25.98 -18.84 -25.92
N ALA A 88 25.34 -18.53 -27.04
CA ALA A 88 25.70 -19.14 -28.33
C ALA A 88 27.17 -18.85 -28.72
N ALA A 89 27.74 -17.75 -28.26
CA ALA A 89 29.16 -17.39 -28.43
C ALA A 89 30.09 -18.00 -27.35
N GLY A 90 29.62 -18.90 -26.49
CA GLY A 90 30.44 -19.63 -25.52
C GLY A 90 30.71 -18.95 -24.18
N TYR A 91 29.95 -17.93 -23.83
CA TYR A 91 30.09 -17.21 -22.54
C TYR A 91 29.26 -17.89 -21.42
N SER A 92 29.86 -18.73 -20.61
CA SER A 92 29.20 -19.50 -19.55
C SER A 92 28.47 -18.64 -18.52
N ALA A 93 29.00 -17.47 -18.17
CA ALA A 93 28.34 -16.55 -17.23
C ALA A 93 27.01 -15.99 -17.75
N ALA A 94 26.81 -15.99 -19.07
CA ALA A 94 25.56 -15.53 -19.68
C ALA A 94 24.37 -16.46 -19.43
N ILE A 95 24.63 -17.75 -19.16
CA ILE A 95 23.59 -18.77 -18.93
C ILE A 95 22.70 -18.39 -17.74
N VAL A 96 23.31 -17.98 -16.62
CA VAL A 96 22.57 -17.61 -15.41
C VAL A 96 21.67 -16.39 -15.69
N ILE A 97 22.22 -15.37 -16.35
CA ILE A 97 21.48 -14.15 -16.67
C ILE A 97 20.33 -14.46 -17.65
N PHE A 98 20.58 -15.28 -18.66
CA PHE A 98 19.54 -15.72 -19.60
C PHE A 98 18.42 -16.50 -18.91
N ALA A 99 18.74 -17.45 -18.04
CA ALA A 99 17.75 -18.22 -17.29
C ALA A 99 16.88 -17.29 -16.41
N CYS A 100 17.49 -16.29 -15.75
CA CYS A 100 16.76 -15.27 -15.00
C CYS A 100 15.80 -14.46 -15.89
N TRP A 101 16.21 -14.10 -17.11
CA TRP A 101 15.36 -13.38 -18.05
C TRP A 101 14.19 -14.21 -18.57
N VAL A 102 14.41 -15.50 -18.85
CA VAL A 102 13.33 -16.42 -19.22
C VAL A 102 12.31 -16.55 -18.10
N ALA A 103 12.78 -16.73 -16.86
CA ALA A 103 11.90 -16.76 -15.68
C ALA A 103 11.11 -15.44 -15.52
N TYR A 104 11.76 -14.29 -15.71
CA TYR A 104 11.09 -12.99 -15.69
C TYR A 104 9.95 -12.93 -16.73
N PHE A 105 10.21 -13.39 -17.97
CA PHE A 105 9.19 -13.38 -19.01
C PHE A 105 7.96 -14.21 -18.63
N ALA A 106 8.17 -15.42 -18.13
CA ALA A 106 7.08 -16.27 -17.71
C ALA A 106 6.21 -15.57 -16.62
N ILE A 107 6.87 -14.94 -15.65
CA ILE A 107 6.19 -14.22 -14.57
C ILE A 107 5.49 -12.96 -15.11
N ALA A 108 6.16 -12.16 -15.95
CA ALA A 108 5.59 -10.95 -16.53
C ALA A 108 4.35 -11.25 -17.39
N TRP A 109 4.37 -12.35 -18.15
CA TRP A 109 3.22 -12.81 -18.94
C TRP A 109 2.01 -13.12 -18.05
N PHE A 110 2.19 -13.89 -16.97
CA PHE A 110 1.12 -14.24 -16.04
C PHE A 110 0.51 -13.00 -15.36
N TYR A 111 1.31 -12.00 -15.05
CA TYR A 111 0.87 -10.80 -14.31
C TYR A 111 0.56 -9.60 -15.21
N SER A 112 0.62 -9.73 -16.53
CA SER A 112 0.49 -8.59 -17.47
C SER A 112 -0.88 -7.91 -17.45
N HIS A 113 -1.93 -8.61 -17.01
CA HIS A 113 -3.31 -8.10 -17.06
C HIS A 113 -3.74 -7.27 -15.85
N THR A 114 -2.92 -7.18 -14.79
CA THR A 114 -3.24 -6.40 -13.58
C THR A 114 -2.21 -5.29 -13.34
N VAL A 115 -2.65 -4.14 -12.85
CA VAL A 115 -1.74 -3.03 -12.47
C VAL A 115 -0.76 -3.49 -11.38
N SER A 116 -1.23 -4.23 -10.38
CA SER A 116 -0.39 -4.82 -9.33
C SER A 116 0.63 -5.82 -9.88
N GLY A 117 0.26 -6.60 -10.90
CA GLY A 117 1.16 -7.55 -11.55
C GLY A 117 2.26 -6.87 -12.36
N LYS A 118 1.92 -5.81 -13.11
CA LYS A 118 2.91 -4.99 -13.84
C LYS A 118 3.94 -4.37 -12.88
N PHE A 119 3.50 -3.91 -11.73
CA PHE A 119 4.39 -3.35 -10.71
C PHE A 119 5.34 -4.40 -10.11
N LYS A 120 4.83 -5.57 -9.74
CA LYS A 120 5.65 -6.69 -9.21
C LYS A 120 6.68 -7.17 -10.23
N SER A 121 6.29 -7.27 -11.50
CA SER A 121 7.22 -7.65 -12.57
C SER A 121 8.32 -6.60 -12.79
N SER A 122 8.02 -5.33 -12.58
CA SER A 122 9.02 -4.25 -12.63
C SER A 122 10.06 -4.34 -11.51
N ILE A 123 9.65 -4.68 -10.29
CA ILE A 123 10.57 -4.91 -9.17
C ILE A 123 11.45 -6.12 -9.47
N LEU A 124 10.86 -7.21 -9.96
CA LEU A 124 11.62 -8.41 -10.31
C LEU A 124 12.66 -8.10 -11.40
N LEU A 125 12.29 -7.31 -12.41
CA LEU A 125 13.24 -6.87 -13.44
C LEU A 125 14.39 -6.07 -12.84
N LEU A 126 14.11 -5.14 -11.92
CA LEU A 126 15.15 -4.38 -11.24
C LEU A 126 16.10 -5.29 -10.46
N LEU A 127 15.57 -6.25 -9.72
CA LEU A 127 16.37 -7.24 -8.98
C LEU A 127 17.24 -8.08 -9.91
N LEU A 128 16.70 -8.51 -11.06
CA LEU A 128 17.44 -9.27 -12.05
C LEU A 128 18.56 -8.45 -12.72
N LEU A 129 18.30 -7.17 -12.98
CA LEU A 129 19.34 -6.26 -13.49
C LEU A 129 20.47 -6.08 -12.47
N CYS A 130 20.13 -5.90 -11.20
CA CYS A 130 21.10 -5.80 -10.12
C CYS A 130 21.89 -7.12 -9.94
N ALA A 131 21.22 -8.27 -10.00
CA ALA A 131 21.85 -9.57 -9.93
C ALA A 131 22.81 -9.79 -11.13
N GLY A 132 22.38 -9.43 -12.35
CA GLY A 132 23.22 -9.48 -13.54
C GLY A 132 24.48 -8.63 -13.42
N LEU A 133 24.36 -7.41 -12.93
CA LEU A 133 25.50 -6.53 -12.66
C LEU A 133 26.44 -7.12 -11.60
N SER A 134 25.90 -7.69 -10.54
CA SER A 134 26.67 -8.35 -9.49
C SER A 134 27.45 -9.56 -10.02
N VAL A 135 26.83 -10.38 -10.87
CA VAL A 135 27.50 -11.53 -11.53
C VAL A 135 28.65 -11.03 -12.42
N LEU A 136 28.45 -9.98 -13.21
CA LEU A 136 29.51 -9.41 -14.04
C LEU A 136 30.68 -8.88 -13.20
N LEU A 137 30.40 -8.17 -12.12
CA LEU A 137 31.44 -7.66 -11.21
C LEU A 137 32.20 -8.81 -10.54
N TYR A 138 31.50 -9.86 -10.11
CA TYR A 138 32.11 -11.01 -9.47
C TYR A 138 32.99 -11.82 -10.42
N THR A 139 32.52 -12.10 -11.64
CA THR A 139 33.25 -12.89 -12.64
C THR A 139 34.52 -12.17 -13.11
N HIS A 140 34.50 -10.85 -13.14
CA HIS A 140 35.67 -10.04 -13.59
C HIS A 140 36.42 -9.38 -12.44
N ARG A 141 36.22 -9.82 -11.18
CA ARG A 141 36.87 -9.22 -10.01
C ARG A 141 38.40 -9.23 -10.03
N VAL A 142 39.01 -10.23 -10.67
CA VAL A 142 40.45 -10.34 -10.76
C VAL A 142 41.00 -9.28 -11.71
N GLN A 143 40.38 -9.10 -12.88
CA GLN A 143 40.72 -8.08 -13.86
C GLN A 143 40.54 -6.66 -13.34
N ILE A 144 39.44 -6.45 -12.58
CA ILE A 144 39.14 -5.18 -11.91
C ILE A 144 40.25 -4.85 -10.88
N ARG A 145 40.63 -5.81 -10.06
CA ARG A 145 41.73 -5.62 -9.07
C ARG A 145 43.10 -5.41 -9.71
N ALA A 146 43.37 -6.10 -10.80
CA ALA A 146 44.61 -5.97 -11.54
C ALA A 146 44.68 -4.69 -12.40
N ARG A 147 43.59 -3.89 -12.48
CA ARG A 147 43.44 -2.72 -13.34
C ARG A 147 43.78 -3.01 -14.80
N ASP A 148 43.42 -4.19 -15.28
CA ASP A 148 43.58 -4.56 -16.71
C ASP A 148 42.54 -3.77 -17.55
N TRP A 149 42.99 -2.64 -18.08
CA TRP A 149 42.14 -1.73 -18.85
C TRP A 149 41.58 -2.38 -20.12
N ASN A 150 42.35 -3.26 -20.78
CA ASN A 150 41.87 -3.94 -21.97
C ASN A 150 40.76 -4.93 -21.68
N ALA A 151 40.87 -5.69 -20.59
CA ALA A 151 39.78 -6.56 -20.12
C ALA A 151 38.58 -5.78 -19.64
N LEU A 152 38.81 -4.68 -18.91
CA LEU A 152 37.71 -3.81 -18.40
C LEU A 152 36.94 -3.16 -19.54
N CYS A 153 37.59 -2.65 -20.60
CA CYS A 153 36.92 -2.05 -21.76
C CYS A 153 36.02 -3.04 -22.50
N ARG A 154 36.25 -4.36 -22.39
CA ARG A 154 35.38 -5.39 -22.99
C ARG A 154 34.12 -5.66 -22.14
N VAL A 155 34.21 -5.47 -20.84
CA VAL A 155 33.12 -5.74 -19.88
C VAL A 155 32.29 -4.48 -19.56
N LEU A 156 32.93 -3.32 -19.57
CA LEU A 156 32.31 -2.03 -19.26
C LEU A 156 31.03 -1.74 -20.07
N PRO A 157 30.93 -2.07 -21.37
CA PRO A 157 29.70 -1.90 -22.14
C PRO A 157 28.51 -2.69 -21.56
N ASP A 158 28.74 -3.92 -21.08
CA ASP A 158 27.70 -4.75 -20.48
C ASP A 158 27.27 -4.19 -19.13
N MET A 159 28.20 -3.69 -18.32
CA MET A 159 27.91 -3.03 -17.06
C MET A 159 27.09 -1.75 -17.28
N LEU A 160 27.46 -0.93 -18.25
CA LEU A 160 26.71 0.28 -18.59
C LEU A 160 25.32 -0.03 -19.13
N PHE A 161 25.17 -1.10 -19.90
CA PHE A 161 23.86 -1.53 -20.41
C PHE A 161 22.91 -1.94 -19.26
N LEU A 162 23.40 -2.73 -18.30
CA LEU A 162 22.64 -3.12 -17.13
C LEU A 162 22.34 -1.92 -16.22
N LEU A 163 23.30 -1.03 -16.00
CA LEU A 163 23.13 0.17 -15.21
C LEU A 163 22.11 1.13 -15.86
N GLY A 164 22.14 1.28 -17.17
CA GLY A 164 21.15 2.02 -17.95
C GLY A 164 19.74 1.46 -17.76
N GLY A 165 19.61 0.12 -17.76
CA GLY A 165 18.35 -0.56 -17.44
C GLY A 165 17.85 -0.27 -16.01
N ILE A 166 18.74 -0.27 -15.03
CA ILE A 166 18.42 0.08 -13.64
C ILE A 166 17.89 1.52 -13.55
N PHE A 167 18.58 2.50 -14.14
CA PHE A 167 18.12 3.89 -14.13
C PHE A 167 16.78 4.07 -14.86
N ALA A 168 16.56 3.36 -15.97
CA ALA A 168 15.30 3.39 -16.70
C ALA A 168 14.15 2.85 -15.83
N MET A 169 14.36 1.77 -15.09
CA MET A 169 13.38 1.22 -14.17
C MET A 169 13.07 2.17 -13.00
N LEU A 170 14.10 2.82 -12.46
CA LEU A 170 13.93 3.82 -11.39
C LEU A 170 13.25 5.11 -11.89
N ALA A 171 13.31 5.40 -13.19
CA ALA A 171 12.61 6.53 -13.81
C ALA A 171 11.11 6.31 -14.00
N MET A 172 10.59 5.08 -13.79
CA MET A 172 9.15 4.81 -13.92
C MET A 172 8.32 5.60 -12.92
N ARG A 173 7.14 6.11 -13.37
CA ARG A 173 6.32 7.06 -12.63
C ARG A 173 4.83 6.92 -12.86
N PRO A 174 4.01 7.45 -11.91
CA PRO A 174 2.60 7.65 -12.13
C PRO A 174 2.36 8.62 -13.30
N TYR A 175 1.32 8.36 -14.08
CA TYR A 175 0.89 9.24 -15.16
C TYR A 175 0.17 10.48 -14.61
N LEU A 176 0.22 11.56 -15.36
CA LEU A 176 -0.50 12.81 -15.04
C LEU A 176 -1.94 12.81 -15.65
N ASP A 177 -2.55 11.64 -15.77
CA ASP A 177 -3.92 11.46 -16.29
C ASP A 177 -5.02 11.60 -15.23
N GLY A 178 -4.65 12.06 -14.04
CA GLY A 178 -5.55 12.15 -12.89
C GLY A 178 -5.80 10.81 -12.18
N LYS A 179 -5.32 9.69 -12.74
CA LYS A 179 -5.37 8.37 -12.10
C LYS A 179 -4.04 8.07 -11.44
N TYR A 180 -4.12 7.51 -10.22
CA TYR A 180 -2.92 7.03 -9.55
C TYR A 180 -2.42 5.73 -10.20
N HIS A 181 -1.14 5.70 -10.54
CA HIS A 181 -0.45 4.50 -11.01
C HIS A 181 0.57 4.06 -9.98
N PRO A 182 0.57 2.78 -9.55
CA PRO A 182 1.51 2.28 -8.56
C PRO A 182 2.96 2.52 -8.98
N THR A 183 3.76 3.02 -8.05
CA THR A 183 5.19 3.26 -8.21
C THR A 183 6.01 2.31 -7.34
N TRP A 184 7.34 2.29 -7.54
CA TRP A 184 8.20 1.48 -6.70
C TRP A 184 8.04 1.82 -5.21
N GLY A 185 7.86 0.81 -4.37
CA GLY A 185 7.66 0.93 -2.94
C GLY A 185 6.20 1.06 -2.53
N ASP A 186 5.25 1.13 -3.46
CA ASP A 186 3.83 1.04 -3.14
C ASP A 186 3.42 -0.39 -2.80
N ARG A 187 2.38 -0.51 -2.02
CA ARG A 187 1.83 -1.77 -1.56
C ARG A 187 0.51 -2.08 -2.27
N PRO A 188 0.07 -3.36 -2.30
CA PRO A 188 -1.26 -3.70 -2.83
C PRO A 188 -2.43 -3.04 -2.07
N ASP A 189 -2.19 -2.67 -0.79
CA ASP A 189 -3.18 -2.08 0.12
C ASP A 189 -2.96 -0.58 0.38
N GLY A 190 -2.00 0.08 -0.31
CA GLY A 190 -1.81 1.50 -0.14
C GLY A 190 -0.63 2.10 -0.90
N ARG A 191 -0.73 3.40 -1.16
CA ARG A 191 0.29 4.23 -1.80
C ARG A 191 1.29 4.74 -0.77
N LYS A 192 2.58 4.61 -1.06
CA LYS A 192 3.65 5.16 -0.20
C LYS A 192 3.67 6.68 -0.27
N LEU A 193 3.70 7.32 0.90
CA LEU A 193 3.91 8.77 1.02
C LEU A 193 5.40 9.10 0.90
N ARG A 194 5.72 10.05 0.03
CA ARG A 194 7.11 10.41 -0.32
C ARG A 194 7.45 11.86 0.05
N SER A 195 6.44 12.66 0.40
CA SER A 195 6.58 14.09 0.75
C SER A 195 6.29 14.36 2.24
N LEU A 196 6.55 13.35 3.10
CA LEU A 196 6.42 13.51 4.55
C LEU A 196 7.45 14.51 5.09
N ASP A 197 7.07 15.20 6.17
CA ASP A 197 7.99 16.00 6.95
C ASP A 197 9.13 15.15 7.51
N PRO A 198 10.40 15.61 7.49
CA PRO A 198 11.54 14.87 8.01
C PRO A 198 11.37 14.36 9.45
N ILE A 199 10.71 15.12 10.31
CA ILE A 199 10.43 14.72 11.70
C ILE A 199 9.51 13.50 11.76
N GLN A 200 8.46 13.42 10.91
CA GLN A 200 7.59 12.25 10.83
C GLN A 200 8.34 11.02 10.34
N VAL A 201 9.27 11.19 9.39
CA VAL A 201 10.11 10.08 8.93
C VAL A 201 10.99 9.55 10.06
N VAL A 202 11.64 10.43 10.84
CA VAL A 202 12.49 10.05 11.99
C VAL A 202 11.66 9.37 13.08
N ALA A 203 10.47 9.89 13.39
CA ALA A 203 9.57 9.36 14.41
C ALA A 203 9.20 7.87 14.16
N ASN A 204 9.07 7.46 12.90
CA ASN A 204 8.77 6.07 12.54
C ASN A 204 9.87 5.07 12.97
N TYR A 205 11.12 5.53 13.10
CA TYR A 205 12.24 4.70 13.56
C TYR A 205 12.46 4.77 15.07
N ILE A 206 12.14 5.90 15.70
CA ILE A 206 12.21 6.08 17.15
C ILE A 206 11.11 5.28 17.86
N MET A 207 9.93 5.19 17.24
CA MET A 207 8.79 4.43 17.75
C MET A 207 8.58 3.16 16.91
N PRO A 208 9.32 2.07 17.14
CA PRO A 208 9.29 0.91 16.26
C PRO A 208 7.99 0.09 16.36
N ASN A 209 7.32 0.13 17.50
CA ASN A 209 6.12 -0.66 17.79
C ASN A 209 4.87 0.21 17.81
N ARG A 210 3.75 -0.34 17.34
CA ARG A 210 2.47 0.39 17.28
C ARG A 210 1.93 0.68 18.67
N ASN A 211 2.05 -0.25 19.61
CA ASN A 211 1.63 -0.02 20.99
C ASN A 211 2.44 1.08 21.69
N GLY A 212 3.75 1.18 21.40
CA GLY A 212 4.60 2.26 21.94
C GLY A 212 4.34 3.63 21.32
N ALA A 213 3.64 3.67 20.18
CA ALA A 213 3.27 4.89 19.47
C ALA A 213 1.75 5.18 19.57
N SER A 214 1.05 4.53 20.50
CA SER A 214 -0.40 4.69 20.57
C SER A 214 -0.81 5.81 21.49
N ASN A 215 -1.68 6.70 20.99
CA ASN A 215 -2.37 7.74 21.76
C ASN A 215 -3.82 7.36 21.96
N CYS A 216 -4.29 7.40 23.21
CA CYS A 216 -5.69 7.14 23.53
C CYS A 216 -6.40 8.44 23.92
N VAL A 217 -7.53 8.70 23.25
CA VAL A 217 -8.42 9.79 23.59
C VAL A 217 -9.74 9.20 24.06
N HIS A 218 -10.16 9.58 25.28
CA HIS A 218 -11.48 9.29 25.82
C HIS A 218 -12.33 10.56 25.77
N ASP A 219 -13.53 10.45 25.22
CA ASP A 219 -14.43 11.60 25.08
C ASP A 219 -15.91 11.17 25.17
N THR A 220 -16.78 12.14 25.28
CA THR A 220 -18.22 11.97 25.48
C THR A 220 -18.98 12.76 24.43
N ILE A 221 -20.07 12.21 23.92
CA ILE A 221 -20.99 12.88 23.00
C ILE A 221 -22.43 12.83 23.55
N GLU A 222 -23.13 13.97 23.51
CA GLU A 222 -24.55 14.06 23.73
C GLU A 222 -25.31 13.51 22.52
N ILE A 223 -26.24 12.58 22.72
CA ILE A 223 -26.86 11.78 21.66
C ILE A 223 -28.36 12.02 21.45
N THR A 224 -28.96 13.02 22.07
CA THR A 224 -30.44 13.27 21.94
C THR A 224 -30.80 13.53 20.46
N ASN A 225 -30.03 14.36 19.78
CA ASN A 225 -30.20 14.64 18.35
C ASN A 225 -29.94 13.41 17.48
N MET A 226 -28.86 12.68 17.78
CA MET A 226 -28.53 11.44 17.10
C MET A 226 -29.64 10.38 17.26
N GLU A 227 -30.23 10.24 18.45
CA GLU A 227 -31.33 9.29 18.65
C GLU A 227 -32.60 9.70 17.88
N ARG A 228 -32.89 11.02 17.77
CA ARG A 228 -33.96 11.50 16.93
C ARG A 228 -33.71 11.13 15.46
N TYR A 229 -32.55 11.44 14.95
CA TYR A 229 -32.14 11.08 13.59
C TYR A 229 -32.24 9.57 13.31
N ILE A 230 -31.76 8.73 14.23
CA ILE A 230 -31.86 7.27 14.10
C ILE A 230 -33.33 6.82 14.03
N ARG A 231 -34.21 7.41 14.84
CA ARG A 231 -35.65 7.08 14.78
C ARG A 231 -36.29 7.50 13.45
N GLU A 232 -35.91 8.65 12.93
CA GLU A 232 -36.39 9.13 11.63
C GLU A 232 -35.95 8.21 10.48
N LYS A 233 -34.67 7.81 10.46
CA LYS A 233 -34.16 6.86 9.47
C LYS A 233 -34.85 5.49 9.53
N ARG A 234 -35.16 5.00 10.73
CA ARG A 234 -35.92 3.76 10.89
C ARG A 234 -37.34 3.88 10.35
N LYS A 235 -38.00 5.04 10.54
CA LYS A 235 -39.33 5.30 9.97
C LYS A 235 -39.29 5.38 8.44
N GLN A 236 -38.17 5.81 7.85
CA GLN A 236 -37.94 5.85 6.40
C GLN A 236 -37.64 4.46 5.81
N GLY A 237 -37.63 3.40 6.58
CA GLY A 237 -37.42 2.03 6.12
C GLY A 237 -36.04 1.45 6.40
N LEU A 238 -35.10 2.22 6.96
CA LEU A 238 -33.77 1.70 7.31
C LEU A 238 -33.84 0.94 8.65
N THR A 239 -34.40 -0.24 8.61
CA THR A 239 -34.59 -1.10 9.81
C THR A 239 -33.26 -1.50 10.40
N GLY A 240 -33.07 -1.33 11.74
CA GLY A 240 -31.77 -1.62 12.36
C GLY A 240 -30.71 -0.52 12.27
N PHE A 241 -31.02 0.62 11.62
CA PHE A 241 -30.13 1.77 11.65
C PHE A 241 -29.83 2.19 13.10
N GLY A 242 -28.57 2.40 13.45
CA GLY A 242 -28.15 2.63 14.83
C GLY A 242 -26.87 3.48 14.95
N ILE A 243 -26.40 3.62 16.18
CA ILE A 243 -25.22 4.45 16.52
C ILE A 243 -23.99 4.03 15.70
N THR A 244 -23.76 2.74 15.50
CA THR A 244 -22.64 2.23 14.70
C THR A 244 -22.62 2.84 13.30
N HIS A 245 -23.78 2.93 12.64
CA HIS A 245 -23.89 3.50 11.28
C HIS A 245 -23.55 5.00 11.30
N VAL A 246 -24.01 5.74 12.32
CA VAL A 246 -23.73 7.17 12.45
C VAL A 246 -22.26 7.43 12.72
N PHE A 247 -21.65 6.68 13.64
CA PHE A 247 -20.20 6.80 13.92
C PHE A 247 -19.35 6.47 12.68
N LEU A 248 -19.71 5.41 11.98
CA LEU A 248 -18.98 4.99 10.78
C LEU A 248 -19.12 6.02 9.65
N ALA A 249 -20.34 6.53 9.41
CA ALA A 249 -20.54 7.59 8.43
C ALA A 249 -19.81 8.88 8.80
N ALA A 250 -19.78 9.25 10.09
CA ALA A 250 -19.03 10.40 10.59
C ALA A 250 -17.50 10.19 10.40
N TYR A 251 -16.99 8.97 10.62
CA TYR A 251 -15.59 8.64 10.35
C TYR A 251 -15.26 8.73 8.86
N VAL A 252 -16.11 8.20 7.98
CA VAL A 252 -15.97 8.34 6.51
C VAL A 252 -15.90 9.81 6.12
N ARG A 253 -16.77 10.65 6.70
CA ARG A 253 -16.77 12.10 6.48
C ARG A 253 -15.49 12.77 6.98
N ALA A 254 -14.96 12.30 8.12
CA ALA A 254 -13.68 12.78 8.65
C ALA A 254 -12.52 12.45 7.72
N VAL A 255 -12.46 11.22 7.17
CA VAL A 255 -11.45 10.80 6.19
C VAL A 255 -11.56 11.63 4.90
N ALA A 256 -12.78 11.93 4.42
CA ALA A 256 -12.98 12.74 3.22
C ALA A 256 -12.31 14.11 3.32
N LYS A 257 -12.32 14.74 4.50
CA LYS A 257 -11.72 16.07 4.72
C LYS A 257 -10.27 15.98 5.24
N TYR A 258 -9.96 14.96 6.02
CA TYR A 258 -8.67 14.78 6.70
C TYR A 258 -8.10 13.40 6.40
N PRO A 259 -7.55 13.19 5.20
CA PRO A 259 -7.14 11.86 4.71
C PRO A 259 -5.99 11.23 5.50
N ALA A 260 -5.23 11.99 6.30
CA ALA A 260 -4.13 11.43 7.07
C ALA A 260 -4.58 10.40 8.13
N VAL A 261 -5.85 10.40 8.56
CA VAL A 261 -6.36 9.35 9.46
C VAL A 261 -6.61 8.01 8.74
N ASN A 262 -6.53 7.99 7.41
CA ASN A 262 -6.57 6.77 6.59
C ASN A 262 -5.16 6.27 6.19
N ARG A 263 -4.11 6.85 6.78
CA ARG A 263 -2.72 6.40 6.62
C ARG A 263 -2.45 5.20 7.51
N PHE A 264 -1.41 4.45 7.17
CA PHE A 264 -0.90 3.35 7.99
C PHE A 264 0.61 3.22 7.86
N LEU A 265 1.24 2.53 8.82
CA LEU A 265 2.66 2.19 8.78
C LEU A 265 2.87 0.72 8.46
N SER A 266 3.84 0.46 7.59
CA SER A 266 4.42 -0.85 7.39
C SER A 266 5.89 -0.70 6.99
N GLY A 267 6.78 -1.49 7.58
CA GLY A 267 8.22 -1.39 7.33
C GLY A 267 8.82 -0.02 7.61
N GLN A 268 8.40 0.66 8.68
CA GLN A 268 8.76 2.04 9.05
C GLN A 268 8.49 3.08 7.94
N GLN A 269 7.61 2.76 7.00
CA GLN A 269 7.17 3.68 5.96
C GLN A 269 5.69 4.00 6.13
N VAL A 270 5.30 5.22 5.82
CA VAL A 270 3.91 5.65 5.86
C VAL A 270 3.27 5.48 4.49
N TYR A 271 2.08 4.92 4.50
CA TYR A 271 1.24 4.70 3.33
C TYR A 271 -0.13 5.32 3.55
N THR A 272 -0.82 5.64 2.48
CA THR A 272 -2.24 6.04 2.50
C THR A 272 -3.07 5.03 1.71
N ARG A 273 -4.30 4.78 2.16
CA ARG A 273 -5.28 3.99 1.40
C ARG A 273 -6.06 4.84 0.40
N ASP A 274 -5.78 6.14 0.35
CA ASP A 274 -6.51 7.10 -0.50
C ASP A 274 -8.05 6.95 -0.35
N ASP A 275 -8.76 6.58 -1.41
CA ASP A 275 -10.23 6.49 -1.44
C ASP A 275 -10.79 5.16 -0.87
N ASP A 276 -9.96 4.26 -0.37
CA ASP A 276 -10.39 2.99 0.20
C ASP A 276 -10.36 3.03 1.73
N ILE A 277 -11.52 3.17 2.36
CA ILE A 277 -11.66 3.15 3.81
C ILE A 277 -12.06 1.75 4.24
N GLN A 278 -11.14 1.04 4.85
CA GLN A 278 -11.33 -0.34 5.28
C GLN A 278 -11.75 -0.38 6.75
N PHE A 279 -12.96 -0.82 6.98
CA PHE A 279 -13.57 -0.91 8.30
C PHE A 279 -13.68 -2.37 8.75
N CYS A 280 -13.27 -2.66 9.98
CA CYS A 280 -13.42 -3.98 10.60
C CYS A 280 -14.24 -3.90 11.88
N MET A 281 -15.07 -4.91 12.11
CA MET A 281 -15.75 -5.12 13.39
C MET A 281 -15.99 -6.61 13.64
N VAL A 282 -16.15 -6.97 14.91
CA VAL A 282 -16.59 -8.30 15.31
C VAL A 282 -18.11 -8.39 15.21
N VAL A 283 -18.60 -9.45 14.60
CA VAL A 283 -20.02 -9.83 14.58
C VAL A 283 -20.15 -11.16 15.30
N LYS A 284 -20.93 -11.20 16.38
CA LYS A 284 -21.28 -12.46 17.02
C LYS A 284 -22.51 -13.07 16.34
N SER A 285 -22.49 -14.39 16.15
CA SER A 285 -23.64 -15.14 15.66
C SER A 285 -24.80 -15.07 16.66
N GLU A 286 -24.48 -15.20 17.95
CA GLU A 286 -25.40 -15.10 19.09
C GLU A 286 -24.78 -14.30 20.22
N MET A 287 -25.60 -13.58 20.98
CA MET A 287 -25.17 -12.81 22.16
C MET A 287 -25.02 -13.72 23.39
N ALA A 288 -24.18 -14.75 23.24
CA ALA A 288 -23.85 -15.73 24.29
C ALA A 288 -22.33 -15.74 24.53
N THR A 289 -21.89 -16.24 25.67
CA THR A 289 -20.46 -16.32 26.04
C THR A 289 -19.69 -17.26 25.12
N ASP A 290 -20.35 -18.30 24.62
CA ASP A 290 -19.87 -19.31 23.67
C ASP A 290 -20.27 -19.05 22.22
N GLY A 291 -20.98 -17.92 21.98
CA GLY A 291 -21.35 -17.48 20.62
C GLY A 291 -20.11 -17.24 19.79
N GLU A 292 -20.06 -17.87 18.60
CA GLU A 292 -18.94 -17.70 17.69
C GLU A 292 -18.82 -16.28 17.17
N GLU A 293 -17.57 -15.81 17.08
CA GLU A 293 -17.22 -14.49 16.62
C GLU A 293 -16.66 -14.58 15.20
N SER A 294 -17.20 -13.80 14.30
CA SER A 294 -16.64 -13.59 12.96
C SER A 294 -16.27 -12.12 12.78
N ILE A 295 -15.20 -11.87 12.03
CA ILE A 295 -14.77 -10.50 11.75
C ILE A 295 -15.21 -10.11 10.35
N THR A 296 -15.87 -8.94 10.28
CA THR A 296 -16.21 -8.32 8.99
C THR A 296 -15.07 -7.44 8.51
N LYS A 297 -14.90 -7.32 7.20
CA LYS A 297 -14.07 -6.29 6.56
C LYS A 297 -14.87 -5.65 5.43
N LEU A 298 -15.15 -4.36 5.61
CA LEU A 298 -15.99 -3.57 4.72
C LEU A 298 -15.17 -2.48 4.04
N HIS A 299 -15.41 -2.26 2.76
CA HIS A 299 -14.81 -1.18 1.97
C HIS A 299 -15.78 -0.03 1.75
N LEU A 300 -15.41 1.14 2.23
CA LEU A 300 -16.17 2.37 2.12
C LEU A 300 -15.40 3.40 1.29
N LYS A 301 -16.14 4.31 0.67
CA LYS A 301 -15.58 5.44 -0.08
C LYS A 301 -15.76 6.74 0.70
N PRO A 302 -14.86 7.72 0.55
CA PRO A 302 -15.01 9.02 1.19
C PRO A 302 -16.32 9.75 0.83
N THR A 303 -16.94 9.37 -0.30
CA THR A 303 -18.22 9.93 -0.78
C THR A 303 -19.46 9.24 -0.23
N ASP A 304 -19.31 8.14 0.52
CA ASP A 304 -20.44 7.38 1.03
C ASP A 304 -21.26 8.22 2.04
N THR A 305 -22.56 8.17 1.88
CA THR A 305 -23.56 8.78 2.77
C THR A 305 -23.90 7.84 3.94
N ALA A 306 -24.70 8.31 4.89
CA ALA A 306 -25.18 7.47 6.00
C ALA A 306 -26.00 6.27 5.50
N GLU A 307 -26.76 6.43 4.42
CA GLU A 307 -27.52 5.36 3.79
C GLU A 307 -26.63 4.36 3.05
N ASP A 308 -25.60 4.83 2.33
CA ASP A 308 -24.62 3.96 1.68
C ASP A 308 -23.88 3.10 2.71
N VAL A 309 -23.46 3.72 3.82
CA VAL A 309 -22.82 3.01 4.94
C VAL A 309 -23.76 1.96 5.54
N TYR A 310 -25.03 2.31 5.74
CA TYR A 310 -26.03 1.37 6.23
C TYR A 310 -26.20 0.18 5.29
N ASN A 311 -26.39 0.42 4.01
CA ASN A 311 -26.61 -0.63 3.02
C ASN A 311 -25.40 -1.58 2.93
N LYS A 312 -24.20 -1.03 2.87
CA LYS A 312 -22.96 -1.81 2.79
C LYS A 312 -22.69 -2.62 4.05
N LEU A 313 -22.88 -2.01 5.24
CA LEU A 313 -22.62 -2.70 6.50
C LEU A 313 -23.63 -3.83 6.74
N ASN A 314 -24.91 -3.59 6.51
CA ASN A 314 -25.93 -4.61 6.70
C ASN A 314 -25.80 -5.75 5.70
N ALA A 315 -25.50 -5.47 4.43
CA ALA A 315 -25.24 -6.50 3.43
C ALA A 315 -24.07 -7.40 3.86
N GLU A 316 -23.02 -6.83 4.42
CA GLU A 316 -21.88 -7.60 4.90
C GLU A 316 -22.20 -8.41 6.16
N VAL A 317 -22.96 -7.83 7.10
CA VAL A 317 -23.41 -8.54 8.30
C VAL A 317 -24.34 -9.71 7.93
N GLU A 318 -25.26 -9.52 6.97
CA GLU A 318 -26.14 -10.58 6.48
C GLU A 318 -25.35 -11.67 5.75
N ARG A 319 -24.37 -11.27 4.95
CA ARG A 319 -23.46 -12.22 4.28
C ARG A 319 -22.75 -13.12 5.28
N ILE A 320 -22.26 -12.57 6.40
CA ILE A 320 -21.59 -13.36 7.44
C ILE A 320 -22.58 -14.24 8.17
N LYS A 321 -23.74 -13.74 8.54
CA LYS A 321 -24.79 -14.52 9.24
C LYS A 321 -25.36 -15.66 8.39
N SER A 322 -25.36 -15.53 7.06
CA SER A 322 -25.79 -16.55 6.13
C SER A 322 -24.77 -17.66 5.91
N GLN A 323 -23.52 -17.46 6.30
CA GLN A 323 -22.47 -18.48 6.20
C GLN A 323 -22.58 -19.47 7.37
N PRO A 324 -22.19 -20.75 7.13
CA PRO A 324 -22.06 -21.68 8.26
C PRO A 324 -21.07 -21.13 9.29
N VAL A 325 -21.30 -21.48 10.52
CA VAL A 325 -20.45 -21.13 11.66
C VAL A 325 -18.99 -21.48 11.37
N GLY A 326 -18.06 -20.52 11.55
CA GLY A 326 -16.66 -20.68 11.14
C GLY A 326 -16.40 -20.64 9.63
N GLY A 327 -17.37 -20.17 8.84
CA GLY A 327 -17.33 -20.15 7.38
C GLY A 327 -16.70 -18.92 6.75
N SER A 328 -16.32 -17.89 7.54
CA SER A 328 -15.65 -16.71 6.98
C SER A 328 -14.28 -17.08 6.40
N ASP A 329 -13.81 -16.34 5.42
CA ASP A 329 -12.50 -16.61 4.82
C ASP A 329 -11.36 -16.42 5.84
N PHE A 330 -11.53 -15.52 6.81
CA PHE A 330 -10.62 -15.39 7.94
C PHE A 330 -10.63 -16.66 8.82
N ASP A 331 -11.81 -17.19 9.17
CA ASP A 331 -11.93 -18.36 10.01
C ASP A 331 -11.31 -19.61 9.34
N LYS A 332 -11.48 -19.76 8.02
CA LYS A 332 -10.82 -20.82 7.24
C LYS A 332 -9.29 -20.70 7.30
N VAL A 333 -8.76 -19.50 7.12
CA VAL A 333 -7.31 -19.25 7.21
C VAL A 333 -6.82 -19.50 8.64
N ALA A 334 -7.52 -19.00 9.65
CA ALA A 334 -7.17 -19.20 11.05
C ALA A 334 -7.19 -20.70 11.42
N LYS A 335 -8.20 -21.42 10.98
CA LYS A 335 -8.30 -22.88 11.16
C LYS A 335 -7.16 -23.62 10.47
N LEU A 336 -6.81 -23.25 9.23
CA LEU A 336 -5.66 -23.82 8.53
C LEU A 336 -4.36 -23.56 9.30
N LEU A 337 -4.16 -22.36 9.79
CA LEU A 337 -2.98 -21.97 10.57
C LEU A 337 -2.93 -22.72 11.93
N SER A 338 -4.06 -23.03 12.55
CA SER A 338 -4.12 -23.75 13.84
C SER A 338 -3.63 -25.20 13.78
N PHE A 339 -3.58 -25.81 12.60
CA PHE A 339 -2.98 -27.14 12.41
C PHE A 339 -1.45 -27.14 12.38
N ILE A 340 -0.82 -25.98 12.29
CA ILE A 340 0.63 -25.85 12.23
C ILE A 340 1.21 -26.02 13.65
N PRO A 341 2.21 -26.92 13.88
CA PRO A 341 2.87 -27.04 15.17
C PRO A 341 3.44 -25.73 15.67
N GLY A 342 3.39 -25.47 16.98
CA GLY A 342 3.68 -24.16 17.56
C GLY A 342 5.01 -23.53 17.15
N VAL A 343 6.09 -24.31 17.03
CA VAL A 343 7.41 -23.80 16.59
C VAL A 343 7.35 -23.35 15.13
N LEU A 344 6.73 -24.15 14.25
CA LEU A 344 6.56 -23.85 12.85
C LEU A 344 5.56 -22.68 12.65
N PHE A 345 4.52 -22.63 13.50
CA PHE A 345 3.57 -21.50 13.49
C PHE A 345 4.26 -20.19 13.86
N ARG A 346 5.15 -20.20 14.83
CA ARG A 346 5.98 -19.04 15.19
C ARG A 346 6.83 -18.55 14.02
N PHE A 347 7.47 -19.49 13.30
CA PHE A 347 8.23 -19.19 12.08
C PHE A 347 7.30 -18.62 10.97
N THR A 348 6.12 -19.21 10.79
CA THR A 348 5.13 -18.73 9.81
C THR A 348 4.70 -17.28 10.10
N VAL A 349 4.38 -16.95 11.36
CA VAL A 349 4.03 -15.58 11.76
C VAL A 349 5.20 -14.62 11.55
N TRP A 350 6.43 -15.04 11.88
CA TRP A 350 7.64 -14.26 11.62
C TRP A 350 7.82 -14.01 10.11
N LEU A 351 7.65 -15.03 9.29
CA LEU A 351 7.75 -14.91 7.83
C LEU A 351 6.66 -13.98 7.26
N LEU A 352 5.42 -14.10 7.73
CA LEU A 352 4.34 -13.19 7.34
C LEU A 352 4.65 -11.73 7.71
N ARG A 353 5.21 -11.48 8.91
CA ARG A 353 5.66 -10.14 9.32
C ARG A 353 6.78 -9.62 8.41
N LEU A 354 7.73 -10.47 8.04
CA LEU A 354 8.82 -10.10 7.13
C LEU A 354 8.29 -9.77 5.74
N LEU A 355 7.38 -10.57 5.21
CA LEU A 355 6.73 -10.29 3.92
C LEU A 355 5.90 -9.02 3.97
N ASP A 356 5.18 -8.78 5.07
CA ASP A 356 4.42 -7.55 5.26
C ASP A 356 5.32 -6.32 5.35
N TYR A 357 6.44 -6.43 6.06
CA TYR A 357 7.45 -5.37 6.16
C TYR A 357 7.93 -4.87 4.79
N PHE A 358 8.13 -5.78 3.85
CA PHE A 358 8.57 -5.47 2.48
C PHE A 358 7.41 -5.24 1.49
N GLY A 359 6.16 -5.25 1.94
CA GLY A 359 4.98 -5.11 1.08
C GLY A 359 4.76 -6.28 0.12
N LEU A 360 5.27 -7.45 0.46
CA LEU A 360 5.23 -8.67 -0.36
C LEU A 360 4.06 -9.60 -0.01
N LEU A 361 3.22 -9.26 0.98
CA LEU A 361 2.03 -10.05 1.28
C LEU A 361 1.09 -10.08 0.07
N PRO A 362 0.58 -11.27 -0.31
CA PRO A 362 -0.42 -11.39 -1.35
C PRO A 362 -1.69 -10.58 -1.03
N LYS A 363 -2.28 -9.96 -2.05
CA LYS A 363 -3.47 -9.13 -1.90
C LYS A 363 -4.60 -9.89 -1.18
N PHE A 364 -4.80 -11.15 -1.51
CA PHE A 364 -5.81 -11.99 -0.88
C PHE A 364 -5.63 -12.10 0.65
N LEU A 365 -4.38 -12.24 1.15
CA LEU A 365 -4.12 -12.28 2.60
C LEU A 365 -4.37 -10.93 3.26
N LEU A 366 -4.07 -9.83 2.57
CA LEU A 366 -4.38 -8.49 3.05
C LEU A 366 -5.89 -8.27 3.14
N GLU A 367 -6.68 -8.78 2.19
CA GLU A 367 -8.14 -8.67 2.19
C GLU A 367 -8.80 -9.49 3.32
N VAL A 368 -8.34 -10.72 3.52
CA VAL A 368 -8.88 -11.61 4.56
C VAL A 368 -8.43 -11.18 5.96
N SER A 369 -7.27 -10.56 6.10
CA SER A 369 -6.70 -10.20 7.40
C SER A 369 -7.43 -9.02 8.05
N PRO A 370 -7.99 -9.17 9.25
CA PRO A 370 -8.62 -8.06 9.99
C PRO A 370 -7.59 -7.09 10.58
N PHE A 371 -6.31 -7.46 10.57
CA PHE A 371 -5.21 -6.63 11.08
C PHE A 371 -4.68 -5.63 10.05
N HIS A 372 -5.19 -5.70 8.81
CA HIS A 372 -4.84 -4.81 7.71
C HIS A 372 -6.09 -4.03 7.28
N ALA A 373 -6.40 -2.96 8.01
CA ALA A 373 -7.58 -2.13 7.77
C ALA A 373 -7.31 -0.67 8.18
N SER A 374 -8.25 0.23 7.88
CA SER A 374 -8.16 1.64 8.29
C SER A 374 -8.55 1.82 9.76
N ILE A 375 -9.59 1.12 10.19
CA ILE A 375 -10.14 1.25 11.55
C ILE A 375 -10.78 -0.06 11.99
N PHE A 376 -10.58 -0.41 13.26
CA PHE A 376 -11.36 -1.42 13.95
C PHE A 376 -12.36 -0.74 14.87
N PHE A 377 -13.58 -1.26 14.90
CA PHE A 377 -14.65 -0.65 15.64
C PHE A 377 -15.34 -1.69 16.53
N THR A 378 -15.56 -1.34 17.78
CA THR A 378 -16.29 -2.21 18.70
C THR A 378 -17.36 -1.45 19.47
N SER A 379 -18.51 -2.09 19.65
CA SER A 379 -19.63 -1.54 20.44
C SER A 379 -19.78 -2.31 21.73
N MET A 380 -19.52 -1.65 22.85
CA MET A 380 -19.79 -2.15 24.18
C MET A 380 -21.22 -1.83 24.64
N GLY A 381 -21.94 -1.04 23.84
CA GLY A 381 -23.30 -0.58 24.19
C GLY A 381 -24.32 -1.70 24.39
N SER A 382 -24.22 -2.78 23.60
CA SER A 382 -25.07 -3.96 23.75
C SER A 382 -24.73 -4.79 24.97
N LEU A 383 -23.53 -4.66 25.52
CA LEU A 383 -23.08 -5.35 26.73
C LEU A 383 -23.31 -4.55 27.99
N GLY A 384 -23.80 -3.31 27.89
CA GLY A 384 -24.09 -2.44 29.02
C GLY A 384 -22.87 -1.91 29.77
N ILE A 385 -21.69 -1.94 29.17
CA ILE A 385 -20.43 -1.49 29.79
C ILE A 385 -19.89 -0.20 29.14
N PRO A 386 -18.98 0.54 29.82
CA PRO A 386 -18.24 1.67 29.25
C PRO A 386 -17.39 1.25 28.06
N PRO A 387 -16.91 2.22 27.25
CA PRO A 387 -15.99 1.90 26.16
C PRO A 387 -14.67 1.37 26.71
N VAL A 388 -14.07 0.44 25.99
CA VAL A 388 -12.77 -0.12 26.34
C VAL A 388 -11.66 0.66 25.67
N VAL A 389 -10.54 0.84 26.38
CA VAL A 389 -9.28 1.29 25.77
C VAL A 389 -8.58 0.05 25.22
N HIS A 390 -8.69 -0.15 23.93
CA HIS A 390 -8.13 -1.34 23.29
C HIS A 390 -6.75 -1.01 22.71
N HIS A 391 -5.79 -1.93 22.90
CA HIS A 391 -4.47 -1.80 22.31
C HIS A 391 -4.51 -1.89 20.76
N LEU A 392 -3.53 -1.32 20.09
CA LEU A 392 -3.31 -1.55 18.67
C LEU A 392 -2.52 -2.84 18.47
N TYR A 393 -2.87 -3.64 17.46
CA TYR A 393 -2.16 -4.87 17.17
C TYR A 393 -0.80 -4.58 16.54
N ASP A 394 0.26 -5.23 17.03
CA ASP A 394 1.60 -5.13 16.44
C ASP A 394 1.76 -5.94 15.15
N PHE A 395 0.83 -6.87 14.89
CA PHE A 395 0.72 -7.57 13.62
C PHE A 395 -0.21 -6.78 12.68
N GLY A 396 0.16 -6.70 11.40
CA GLY A 396 -0.60 -5.94 10.40
C GLY A 396 -0.30 -4.44 10.43
N ASN A 397 -1.25 -3.63 9.96
CA ASN A 397 -1.02 -2.21 9.74
C ASN A 397 -2.21 -1.31 10.12
N MET A 398 -3.14 -1.81 10.92
CA MET A 398 -4.32 -1.06 11.32
C MET A 398 -3.96 0.05 12.33
N PRO A 399 -4.20 1.32 12.00
CA PRO A 399 -3.73 2.45 12.80
C PRO A 399 -4.72 2.97 13.84
N VAL A 400 -6.01 2.64 13.71
CA VAL A 400 -7.06 3.21 14.56
C VAL A 400 -7.95 2.13 15.14
N PHE A 401 -8.21 2.21 16.42
CA PHE A 401 -9.23 1.42 17.13
C PHE A 401 -10.22 2.35 17.80
N CYS A 402 -11.51 2.17 17.52
CA CYS A 402 -12.58 2.92 18.14
C CYS A 402 -13.48 1.99 18.96
N SER A 403 -13.79 2.40 20.19
CA SER A 403 -14.78 1.73 21.03
C SER A 403 -15.80 2.74 21.53
N PHE A 404 -17.10 2.38 21.54
CA PHE A 404 -18.10 3.17 22.22
C PHE A 404 -18.90 2.33 23.22
N GLY A 405 -19.27 2.98 24.32
CA GLY A 405 -19.90 2.36 25.47
C GLY A 405 -21.44 2.35 25.42
N CYS A 406 -22.04 1.94 26.53
CA CYS A 406 -23.47 2.01 26.72
C CYS A 406 -23.97 3.45 26.86
N LYS A 407 -25.26 3.65 26.57
CA LYS A 407 -25.93 4.93 26.78
C LYS A 407 -26.09 5.19 28.26
N ARG A 408 -25.77 6.39 28.70
CA ARG A 408 -26.00 6.84 30.07
C ARG A 408 -26.80 8.13 30.11
N HIS A 409 -27.42 8.41 31.25
CA HIS A 409 -28.17 9.62 31.47
C HIS A 409 -27.41 10.49 32.49
N GLU A 410 -27.35 11.78 32.22
CA GLU A 410 -26.84 12.79 33.15
C GLU A 410 -27.79 13.96 33.24
N ASN A 411 -27.83 14.58 34.43
CA ASN A 411 -28.51 15.83 34.63
C ASN A 411 -27.53 16.97 34.40
N GLU A 412 -27.83 17.80 33.41
CA GLU A 412 -27.06 19.00 33.06
C GLU A 412 -27.77 20.23 33.57
N VAL A 413 -27.04 21.10 34.26
CA VAL A 413 -27.56 22.38 34.71
C VAL A 413 -27.25 23.42 33.63
N LEU A 414 -28.27 24.01 33.04
CA LEU A 414 -28.13 25.07 32.04
C LEU A 414 -27.77 26.41 32.70
N ASP A 415 -27.36 27.39 31.90
CA ASP A 415 -26.93 28.73 32.36
C ASP A 415 -28.07 29.48 33.13
N ASP A 416 -29.30 29.15 32.86
CA ASP A 416 -30.49 29.69 33.56
C ASP A 416 -30.82 28.96 34.86
N GLY A 417 -30.03 27.96 35.29
CA GLY A 417 -30.26 27.10 36.44
C GLY A 417 -31.25 25.96 36.22
N THR A 418 -31.80 25.80 35.03
CA THR A 418 -32.72 24.70 34.70
C THR A 418 -31.94 23.39 34.62
N VAL A 419 -32.46 22.33 35.24
CA VAL A 419 -31.89 20.99 35.17
C VAL A 419 -32.54 20.21 34.03
N VAL A 420 -31.72 19.80 33.05
CA VAL A 420 -32.18 19.01 31.90
C VAL A 420 -31.51 17.64 31.94
N ARG A 421 -32.32 16.57 31.83
CA ARG A 421 -31.77 15.20 31.72
C ARG A 421 -31.43 14.89 30.27
N ARG A 422 -30.12 14.68 30.01
CA ARG A 422 -29.60 14.38 28.67
C ARG A 422 -29.07 12.95 28.61
N LYS A 423 -28.88 12.47 27.38
CA LYS A 423 -28.29 11.15 27.08
C LYS A 423 -26.93 11.32 26.49
N TYR A 424 -26.00 10.50 26.96
CA TYR A 424 -24.59 10.53 26.53
C TYR A 424 -24.11 9.14 26.16
N VAL A 425 -23.12 9.11 25.29
CA VAL A 425 -22.31 7.93 24.98
C VAL A 425 -20.85 8.33 25.10
N ASP A 426 -20.11 7.56 25.89
CA ASP A 426 -18.66 7.69 25.96
C ASP A 426 -18.02 6.85 24.87
N TYR A 427 -16.92 7.33 24.32
CA TYR A 427 -16.15 6.62 23.30
C TYR A 427 -14.66 6.82 23.50
N THR A 428 -13.87 5.88 22.97
CA THR A 428 -12.43 5.93 22.96
C THR A 428 -11.92 5.78 21.54
N PHE A 429 -10.90 6.57 21.20
CA PHE A 429 -10.07 6.37 20.03
C PHE A 429 -8.66 6.07 20.47
N ASN A 430 -8.12 4.92 20.08
CA ASN A 430 -6.71 4.61 20.18
C ASN A 430 -6.07 4.66 18.80
N THR A 431 -5.03 5.50 18.64
CA THR A 431 -4.49 5.86 17.33
C THR A 431 -2.98 5.76 17.34
N ASP A 432 -2.41 5.24 16.27
CA ASP A 432 -0.97 5.29 16.00
C ASP A 432 -0.56 6.73 15.66
N GLU A 433 0.16 7.42 16.55
CA GLU A 433 0.52 8.84 16.38
C GLU A 433 1.45 9.10 15.20
N ARG A 434 2.06 8.05 14.63
CA ARG A 434 2.95 8.17 13.49
C ARG A 434 2.22 8.43 12.17
N ILE A 435 0.89 8.23 12.12
CA ILE A 435 0.10 8.52 10.90
C ILE A 435 -0.18 10.00 10.71
N CYS A 436 -0.34 10.74 11.81
CA CYS A 436 -0.56 12.19 11.84
C CYS A 436 -0.20 12.74 13.22
N ASP A 437 0.15 14.02 13.28
CA ASP A 437 0.46 14.70 14.55
C ASP A 437 -0.79 14.92 15.42
N GLY A 438 -0.54 15.27 16.70
CA GLY A 438 -1.60 15.45 17.67
C GLY A 438 -2.54 16.61 17.36
N PHE A 439 -2.07 17.69 16.74
CA PHE A 439 -2.91 18.82 16.33
C PHE A 439 -3.86 18.42 15.21
N TYR A 440 -3.35 17.70 14.20
CA TYR A 440 -4.16 17.17 13.12
C TYR A 440 -5.23 16.23 13.66
N PHE A 441 -4.85 15.29 14.53
CA PHE A 441 -5.78 14.33 15.12
C PHE A 441 -6.86 15.01 15.98
N ALA A 442 -6.48 16.01 16.81
CA ALA A 442 -7.46 16.79 17.60
C ALA A 442 -8.46 17.54 16.69
N THR A 443 -7.97 18.05 15.54
CA THR A 443 -8.83 18.71 14.54
C THR A 443 -9.81 17.73 13.91
N VAL A 444 -9.36 16.52 13.60
CA VAL A 444 -10.21 15.43 13.09
C VAL A 444 -11.31 15.05 14.10
N LEU A 445 -10.95 14.88 15.37
CA LEU A 445 -11.93 14.57 16.41
C LEU A 445 -12.98 15.67 16.59
N LYS A 446 -12.57 16.93 16.57
CA LYS A 446 -13.52 18.07 16.60
C LYS A 446 -14.44 18.06 15.39
N TYR A 447 -13.93 17.74 14.22
CA TYR A 447 -14.71 17.64 12.99
C TYR A 447 -15.70 16.47 13.03
N LEU A 448 -15.26 15.31 13.49
CA LEU A 448 -16.09 14.13 13.69
C LEU A 448 -17.23 14.42 14.68
N LYS A 449 -16.96 15.09 15.81
CA LYS A 449 -17.98 15.47 16.80
C LYS A 449 -19.10 16.35 16.20
N LYS A 450 -18.81 17.22 15.23
CA LYS A 450 -19.83 18.02 14.55
C LYS A 450 -20.86 17.15 13.82
N PHE A 451 -20.43 16.05 13.19
CA PHE A 451 -21.34 15.13 12.52
C PHE A 451 -22.06 14.20 13.49
N LEU A 452 -21.43 13.83 14.61
CA LEU A 452 -22.11 13.08 15.66
C LEU A 452 -23.20 13.92 16.35
N ALA A 453 -22.98 15.22 16.53
CA ALA A 453 -23.98 16.15 17.09
C ALA A 453 -25.08 16.51 16.06
N HIS A 454 -24.73 16.58 14.77
CA HIS A 454 -25.60 16.94 13.67
C HIS A 454 -25.59 15.87 12.57
N PRO A 455 -26.11 14.66 12.84
CA PRO A 455 -26.00 13.50 11.95
C PRO A 455 -26.81 13.64 10.66
N GLU A 456 -27.79 14.54 10.58
CA GLU A 456 -28.54 14.87 9.38
C GLU A 456 -27.65 15.34 8.21
N ARG A 457 -26.46 15.90 8.51
CA ARG A 457 -25.46 16.29 7.52
C ARG A 457 -24.77 15.11 6.82
N LEU A 458 -25.00 13.91 7.30
CA LEU A 458 -24.44 12.68 6.74
C LEU A 458 -25.30 12.12 5.59
N ASP A 459 -26.47 12.70 5.36
CA ASP A 459 -27.38 12.28 4.29
C ASP A 459 -26.89 12.71 2.91
N ASP A 460 -26.14 13.81 2.84
CA ASP A 460 -25.54 14.30 1.62
C ASP A 460 -24.08 13.85 1.51
N PRO A 461 -23.54 13.65 0.30
CA PRO A 461 -22.10 13.40 0.12
C PRO A 461 -21.26 14.61 0.59
N PRO A 462 -19.95 14.44 0.85
CA PRO A 462 -19.09 15.57 1.21
C PRO A 462 -18.99 16.60 0.07
N GLU A 463 -18.91 17.88 0.44
CA GLU A 463 -18.70 18.97 -0.55
C GLU A 463 -17.38 18.80 -1.30
N GLU A 464 -16.38 18.23 -0.63
CA GLU A 464 -15.04 18.03 -1.18
C GLU A 464 -14.41 16.75 -0.59
N VAL A 465 -13.72 16.00 -1.42
CA VAL A 465 -12.82 14.91 -0.98
C VAL A 465 -11.38 15.38 -1.16
N VAL A 466 -10.70 15.56 -0.04
CA VAL A 466 -9.31 16.00 0.00
C VAL A 466 -8.39 14.79 -0.25
N ARG A 467 -7.52 14.89 -1.24
CA ARG A 467 -6.51 13.87 -1.48
C ARG A 467 -5.32 14.03 -0.54
N ASP A 468 -4.79 12.92 -0.06
CA ASP A 468 -3.59 12.94 0.78
C ASP A 468 -2.34 13.36 0.00
N ILE A 469 -1.33 13.83 0.75
CA ILE A 469 -0.02 14.23 0.19
C ILE A 469 0.62 13.09 -0.62
N GLU A 470 1.55 13.41 -1.49
CA GLU A 470 2.27 12.43 -2.32
C GLU A 470 3.44 11.76 -1.60
#